data_92de6953d8fcd44f1a5c95c91c74cee6
#
_entry.id   92de6953d8fcd44f1a5c95c91c74cee6
#
_cell.length_a   1.000
_cell.length_b   1.000
_cell.length_c   1.000
_cell.angle_alpha   90.00
_cell.angle_beta   90.00
_cell.angle_gamma   90.00
#
_symmetry.space_group_name_H-M   'P 1'
#
loop_
_entity.id
_entity.type
_entity.pdbx_description
1 polymer ?
#
loop_
_entity_poly.entity_id
_entity_poly.type
_entity_poly.pdbx_seq_one_letter_code
_entity_poly.pdbx_strand_id
1 'polypeptide(L)'
;MKPIILAVVLFVSLQDVAQISSAPTASSNPKVRAITGFVRLDRATYQKQIADALVVLRRVKAEFESSGYKVETVRVTTQPLAELVAGMSEDQALAFLTQLDELSIKENFLPNVGPGMLHDTDDPATMHLLERALSTLPHITASTIIADEAGIHWKTIRRTAELVMYVSEHTSHGQGTFNFTATAMLKPFAPFFPGSYHTGAGRQFAIGFEGANVVRDIFTKDKGSPEAALADLTAALSKHASVAAAVGEKVAAETGWAYLGVDPTPAPLGDVSIGAAIEAFTGAKFGSSGTLTAARIITSAVKAVPQKQVGYSGLMVPVLEDRLLAQRWAESTYNVDSLLAYSAVCGTGLDTIPLPGDISPEQMERIFGDVASLATKWSKPLSARLQPIRDKKPGDQTDFQDPYLFNTTLHALP
;
A
#
# COMPACT_ATOMS: atom_id res chain seq x y z
N MET A 1 27.40 -27.85 69.25
CA MET A 1 26.07 -28.01 68.66
C MET A 1 26.04 -27.28 67.38
N LYS A 2 26.13 -27.98 66.27
CA LYS A 2 25.98 -27.40 64.90
C LYS A 2 24.60 -27.76 64.36
N PRO A 3 23.81 -26.89 63.78
CA PRO A 3 22.55 -27.27 63.15
C PRO A 3 22.81 -27.84 61.74
N ILE A 4 22.13 -28.96 61.52
CA ILE A 4 22.06 -29.65 60.22
C ILE A 4 21.01 -28.92 59.36
N ILE A 5 21.46 -28.42 58.20
CA ILE A 5 20.56 -27.88 57.18
C ILE A 5 20.11 -29.02 56.26
N LEU A 6 18.84 -29.33 56.32
CA LEU A 6 18.16 -30.33 55.46
C LEU A 6 17.85 -29.68 54.12
N ALA A 7 18.53 -30.10 53.06
CA ALA A 7 18.21 -29.70 51.66
C ALA A 7 17.04 -30.53 51.15
N VAL A 8 15.89 -29.91 50.92
CA VAL A 8 14.75 -30.50 50.21
C VAL A 8 14.99 -30.36 48.72
N VAL A 9 15.28 -31.45 48.05
CA VAL A 9 15.33 -31.53 46.57
C VAL A 9 13.90 -31.76 46.10
N LEU A 10 13.33 -30.73 45.45
CA LEU A 10 12.05 -30.86 44.74
C LEU A 10 12.33 -31.50 43.35
N PHE A 11 11.89 -32.72 43.18
CA PHE A 11 11.73 -33.36 41.88
C PHE A 11 10.53 -32.74 41.20
N VAL A 12 10.79 -31.86 40.17
CA VAL A 12 9.75 -31.46 39.21
C VAL A 12 9.71 -32.52 38.13
N SER A 13 8.60 -33.26 38.10
CA SER A 13 8.31 -34.25 37.05
C SER A 13 8.07 -33.54 35.71
N LEU A 14 8.87 -33.88 34.70
CA LEU A 14 8.64 -33.61 33.31
C LEU A 14 7.49 -34.49 32.77
N GLN A 15 6.26 -34.03 32.92
CA GLN A 15 5.12 -34.56 32.16
C GLN A 15 4.07 -33.44 32.13
N ASP A 16 3.96 -32.77 30.99
CA ASP A 16 2.77 -32.25 30.33
C ASP A 16 3.19 -31.17 29.32
N VAL A 17 3.89 -31.64 28.26
CA VAL A 17 3.81 -30.91 27.00
C VAL A 17 2.47 -31.29 26.38
N ALA A 18 1.42 -30.58 26.81
CA ALA A 18 0.14 -30.62 26.12
C ALA A 18 0.36 -30.20 24.68
N GLN A 19 0.23 -31.15 23.75
CA GLN A 19 0.03 -30.83 22.34
C GLN A 19 -1.21 -29.97 22.24
N ILE A 20 -1.00 -28.65 22.06
CA ILE A 20 -2.07 -27.75 21.57
C ILE A 20 -2.26 -28.15 20.11
N SER A 21 -3.09 -29.15 19.89
CA SER A 21 -3.71 -29.41 18.60
C SER A 21 -4.64 -28.22 18.34
N SER A 22 -4.14 -27.18 17.71
CA SER A 22 -4.99 -26.15 17.15
C SER A 22 -5.79 -26.78 16.02
N ALA A 23 -7.08 -27.06 16.30
CA ALA A 23 -8.03 -27.27 15.22
C ALA A 23 -7.85 -26.12 14.19
N PRO A 24 -7.96 -26.38 12.88
CA PRO A 24 -7.88 -25.31 11.89
C PRO A 24 -8.99 -24.30 12.21
N THR A 25 -8.59 -23.14 12.75
CA THR A 25 -9.51 -22.01 12.90
C THR A 25 -10.04 -21.71 11.51
N ALA A 26 -11.37 -21.66 11.38
CA ALA A 26 -12.01 -21.26 10.14
C ALA A 26 -11.31 -20.02 9.59
N SER A 27 -10.92 -20.03 8.30
CA SER A 27 -10.23 -18.91 7.64
C SER A 27 -11.00 -17.62 7.94
N SER A 28 -10.35 -16.69 8.62
CA SER A 28 -10.97 -15.38 8.87
C SER A 28 -11.15 -14.65 7.53
N ASN A 29 -12.30 -13.98 7.36
CA ASN A 29 -12.50 -13.13 6.18
C ASN A 29 -11.28 -12.20 6.00
N PRO A 30 -10.92 -11.83 4.75
CA PRO A 30 -9.99 -10.73 4.52
C PRO A 30 -10.58 -9.46 5.11
N LYS A 31 -9.74 -8.49 5.46
CA LYS A 31 -10.24 -7.18 5.82
C LYS A 31 -10.48 -6.34 4.57
N VAL A 32 -11.32 -5.33 4.69
CA VAL A 32 -11.44 -4.27 3.72
C VAL A 32 -10.40 -3.20 4.09
N ARG A 33 -9.30 -3.15 3.33
CA ARG A 33 -8.19 -2.20 3.57
C ARG A 33 -8.65 -0.77 3.40
N ALA A 34 -9.45 -0.52 2.35
CA ALA A 34 -9.88 0.81 2.00
C ALA A 34 -11.28 0.83 1.36
N ILE A 35 -12.09 1.78 1.79
CA ILE A 35 -13.25 2.28 1.06
C ILE A 35 -12.88 3.68 0.61
N THR A 36 -12.61 3.87 -0.69
CA THR A 36 -12.08 5.12 -1.23
C THR A 36 -13.12 5.82 -2.08
N GLY A 37 -13.53 7.02 -1.64
CA GLY A 37 -14.39 7.93 -2.39
C GLY A 37 -13.57 8.87 -3.26
N PHE A 38 -14.04 9.13 -4.46
CA PHE A 38 -13.45 10.07 -5.41
C PHE A 38 -14.33 11.29 -5.50
N VAL A 39 -13.83 12.44 -5.06
CA VAL A 39 -14.62 13.65 -4.83
C VAL A 39 -13.94 14.85 -5.47
N ARG A 40 -14.65 15.53 -6.37
CA ARG A 40 -14.19 16.81 -6.89
C ARG A 40 -14.56 17.90 -5.91
N LEU A 41 -13.58 18.47 -5.23
CA LEU A 41 -13.79 19.51 -4.21
C LEU A 41 -13.85 20.90 -4.83
N ASP A 42 -14.84 21.67 -4.40
CA ASP A 42 -14.90 23.12 -4.56
C ASP A 42 -14.47 23.78 -3.25
N ARG A 43 -13.58 24.73 -3.33
CA ARG A 43 -12.95 25.40 -2.17
C ARG A 43 -13.96 26.10 -1.24
N ALA A 44 -15.05 26.62 -1.79
CA ALA A 44 -16.07 27.30 -0.98
C ALA A 44 -16.98 26.32 -0.22
N THR A 45 -17.08 25.07 -0.70
CA THR A 45 -18.04 24.10 -0.18
C THR A 45 -17.43 22.75 0.21
N TYR A 46 -16.07 22.62 0.17
CA TYR A 46 -15.35 21.34 0.37
C TYR A 46 -15.74 20.63 1.67
N GLN A 47 -15.96 21.37 2.77
CA GLN A 47 -16.33 20.74 4.04
C GLN A 47 -17.68 20.01 3.93
N LYS A 48 -18.65 20.62 3.27
CA LYS A 48 -19.95 19.99 3.00
C LYS A 48 -19.79 18.80 2.04
N GLN A 49 -19.00 18.96 0.99
CA GLN A 49 -18.77 17.88 0.02
C GLN A 49 -18.08 16.66 0.67
N ILE A 50 -17.12 16.90 1.56
CA ILE A 50 -16.48 15.83 2.36
C ILE A 50 -17.52 15.19 3.31
N ALA A 51 -18.31 15.99 4.02
CA ALA A 51 -19.34 15.45 4.91
C ALA A 51 -20.36 14.57 4.15
N ASP A 52 -20.85 15.03 3.00
CA ASP A 52 -21.76 14.28 2.14
C ASP A 52 -21.11 12.98 1.64
N ALA A 53 -19.83 13.01 1.27
CA ALA A 53 -19.06 11.83 0.86
C ALA A 53 -18.92 10.81 2.01
N LEU A 54 -18.57 11.30 3.21
CA LEU A 54 -18.38 10.44 4.37
C LEU A 54 -19.68 9.73 4.79
N VAL A 55 -20.86 10.32 4.58
CA VAL A 55 -22.13 9.62 4.78
C VAL A 55 -22.21 8.36 3.91
N VAL A 56 -21.88 8.48 2.63
CA VAL A 56 -21.91 7.34 1.69
C VAL A 56 -20.84 6.30 2.04
N LEU A 57 -19.60 6.74 2.28
CA LEU A 57 -18.49 5.82 2.55
C LEU A 57 -18.67 5.07 3.88
N ARG A 58 -19.21 5.75 4.91
CA ARG A 58 -19.57 5.12 6.18
C ARG A 58 -20.76 4.17 6.06
N ARG A 59 -21.67 4.42 5.10
CA ARG A 59 -22.73 3.46 4.76
C ARG A 59 -22.15 2.18 4.15
N VAL A 60 -21.18 2.29 3.22
CA VAL A 60 -20.46 1.12 2.67
C VAL A 60 -19.76 0.36 3.79
N LYS A 61 -19.08 1.07 4.70
CA LYS A 61 -18.41 0.48 5.87
C LYS A 61 -19.37 -0.33 6.72
N ALA A 62 -20.52 0.24 7.08
CA ALA A 62 -21.54 -0.43 7.90
C ALA A 62 -22.09 -1.70 7.23
N GLU A 63 -22.26 -1.72 5.92
CA GLU A 63 -22.69 -2.92 5.17
C GLU A 63 -21.64 -4.02 5.21
N PHE A 64 -20.34 -3.69 5.08
CA PHE A 64 -19.27 -4.66 5.24
C PHE A 64 -19.21 -5.22 6.66
N GLU A 65 -19.29 -4.37 7.67
CA GLU A 65 -19.25 -4.77 9.07
C GLU A 65 -20.44 -5.68 9.44
N SER A 66 -21.62 -5.38 8.92
CA SER A 66 -22.80 -6.25 9.07
C SER A 66 -22.66 -7.61 8.37
N SER A 67 -21.80 -7.67 7.35
CA SER A 67 -21.46 -8.90 6.62
C SER A 67 -20.26 -9.65 7.21
N GLY A 68 -19.76 -9.22 8.38
CA GLY A 68 -18.67 -9.89 9.11
C GLY A 68 -17.27 -9.54 8.60
N TYR A 69 -17.10 -8.41 7.89
CA TYR A 69 -15.80 -7.91 7.47
C TYR A 69 -15.35 -6.74 8.36
N LYS A 70 -14.07 -6.73 8.72
CA LYS A 70 -13.47 -5.56 9.35
C LYS A 70 -13.06 -4.55 8.27
N VAL A 71 -13.37 -3.27 8.46
CA VAL A 71 -12.94 -2.17 7.59
C VAL A 71 -11.85 -1.36 8.29
N GLU A 72 -10.69 -1.24 7.65
CA GLU A 72 -9.53 -0.55 8.21
C GLU A 72 -9.65 0.97 8.03
N THR A 73 -9.87 1.45 6.80
CA THR A 73 -9.84 2.89 6.51
C THR A 73 -10.96 3.34 5.57
N VAL A 74 -11.44 4.55 5.81
CA VAL A 74 -12.23 5.34 4.86
C VAL A 74 -11.31 6.40 4.27
N ARG A 75 -11.32 6.57 2.96
CA ARG A 75 -10.39 7.42 2.22
C ARG A 75 -11.12 8.33 1.24
N VAL A 76 -10.57 9.52 1.02
CA VAL A 76 -11.10 10.48 0.04
C VAL A 76 -9.97 10.93 -0.87
N THR A 77 -10.12 10.70 -2.16
CA THR A 77 -9.22 11.18 -3.22
C THR A 77 -9.84 12.37 -3.91
N THR A 78 -9.11 13.48 -3.99
CA THR A 78 -9.54 14.69 -4.69
C THR A 78 -9.14 14.65 -6.19
N GLN A 79 -9.56 15.65 -6.96
CA GLN A 79 -9.02 15.91 -8.30
C GLN A 79 -7.50 16.15 -8.24
N PRO A 80 -6.78 16.10 -9.39
CA PRO A 80 -5.36 16.43 -9.45
C PRO A 80 -5.03 17.75 -8.75
N LEU A 81 -3.88 17.80 -8.08
CA LEU A 81 -3.51 18.93 -7.21
C LEU A 81 -3.54 20.27 -7.93
N ALA A 82 -3.04 20.33 -9.17
CA ALA A 82 -3.05 21.56 -9.97
C ALA A 82 -4.47 22.13 -10.18
N GLU A 83 -5.48 21.24 -10.34
CA GLU A 83 -6.88 21.65 -10.45
C GLU A 83 -7.45 22.09 -9.09
N LEU A 84 -7.07 21.38 -8.02
CA LEU A 84 -7.56 21.66 -6.67
C LEU A 84 -7.13 23.05 -6.18
N VAL A 85 -5.88 23.44 -6.47
CA VAL A 85 -5.29 24.71 -6.01
C VAL A 85 -5.24 25.81 -7.07
N ALA A 86 -5.90 25.61 -8.22
CA ALA A 86 -5.87 26.56 -9.34
C ALA A 86 -6.23 28.00 -8.89
N GLY A 87 -5.37 28.98 -9.24
CA GLY A 87 -5.54 30.39 -8.91
C GLY A 87 -5.22 30.76 -7.46
N MET A 88 -4.64 29.86 -6.66
CA MET A 88 -4.10 30.17 -5.33
C MET A 88 -2.61 30.53 -5.43
N SER A 89 -2.13 31.38 -4.53
CA SER A 89 -0.70 31.42 -4.23
C SER A 89 -0.29 30.15 -3.48
N GLU A 90 1.00 29.82 -3.44
CA GLU A 90 1.50 28.64 -2.72
C GLU A 90 1.10 28.65 -1.25
N ASP A 91 1.20 29.81 -0.55
CA ASP A 91 0.78 29.92 0.85
C ASP A 91 -0.71 29.73 1.04
N GLN A 92 -1.55 30.21 0.12
CA GLN A 92 -2.99 29.97 0.14
C GLN A 92 -3.31 28.50 -0.08
N ALA A 93 -2.61 27.84 -0.99
CA ALA A 93 -2.76 26.44 -1.27
C ALA A 93 -2.32 25.58 -0.06
N LEU A 94 -1.19 25.89 0.55
CA LEU A 94 -0.75 25.20 1.76
C LEU A 94 -1.72 25.38 2.93
N ALA A 95 -2.24 26.61 3.13
CA ALA A 95 -3.25 26.86 4.15
C ALA A 95 -4.55 26.05 3.91
N PHE A 96 -4.96 25.91 2.65
CA PHE A 96 -6.09 25.06 2.29
C PHE A 96 -5.82 23.57 2.57
N LEU A 97 -4.65 23.07 2.21
CA LEU A 97 -4.26 21.68 2.51
C LEU A 97 -4.16 21.43 4.02
N THR A 98 -3.70 22.42 4.80
CA THR A 98 -3.70 22.35 6.27
C THR A 98 -5.12 22.18 6.82
N GLN A 99 -6.07 22.97 6.33
CA GLN A 99 -7.48 22.82 6.74
C GLN A 99 -8.09 21.48 6.34
N LEU A 100 -7.69 20.93 5.19
CA LEU A 100 -8.11 19.60 4.75
C LEU A 100 -7.53 18.51 5.65
N ASP A 101 -6.25 18.63 6.03
CA ASP A 101 -5.57 17.73 6.95
C ASP A 101 -6.25 17.73 8.33
N GLU A 102 -6.50 18.90 8.91
CA GLU A 102 -7.21 19.06 10.18
C GLU A 102 -8.64 18.47 10.13
N LEU A 103 -9.35 18.69 9.03
CA LEU A 103 -10.69 18.11 8.81
C LEU A 103 -10.60 16.59 8.75
N SER A 104 -9.56 16.05 8.12
CA SER A 104 -9.35 14.60 7.99
C SER A 104 -9.13 13.93 9.35
N ILE A 105 -8.35 14.56 10.22
CA ILE A 105 -8.12 14.12 11.59
C ILE A 105 -9.44 14.14 12.37
N LYS A 106 -10.15 15.27 12.33
CA LYS A 106 -11.42 15.44 13.02
C LYS A 106 -12.48 14.43 12.60
N GLU A 107 -12.60 14.19 11.32
CA GLU A 107 -13.64 13.33 10.74
C GLU A 107 -13.18 11.87 10.53
N ASN A 108 -11.94 11.54 10.90
CA ASN A 108 -11.36 10.20 10.80
C ASN A 108 -11.46 9.58 9.39
N PHE A 109 -10.82 10.25 8.43
CA PHE A 109 -10.60 9.73 7.07
C PHE A 109 -9.19 10.06 6.60
N LEU A 110 -8.68 9.35 5.59
CA LEU A 110 -7.39 9.67 4.98
C LEU A 110 -7.61 10.44 3.67
N PRO A 111 -7.00 11.61 3.49
CA PRO A 111 -7.08 12.38 2.26
C PRO A 111 -5.94 12.05 1.30
N ASN A 112 -6.24 12.04 0.00
CA ASN A 112 -5.25 12.04 -1.07
C ASN A 112 -5.55 13.21 -2.01
N VAL A 113 -4.56 14.08 -2.21
CA VAL A 113 -4.74 15.30 -3.00
C VAL A 113 -4.44 15.12 -4.49
N GLY A 114 -4.42 13.85 -4.92
CA GLY A 114 -4.13 13.48 -6.30
C GLY A 114 -2.66 13.68 -6.68
N PRO A 115 -2.28 13.51 -7.94
CA PRO A 115 -0.91 13.68 -8.38
C PRO A 115 -0.52 15.17 -8.43
N GLY A 116 0.74 15.43 -8.07
CA GLY A 116 1.37 16.74 -8.26
C GLY A 116 1.60 17.05 -9.74
N MET A 117 2.12 16.07 -10.49
CA MET A 117 2.26 16.13 -11.94
C MET A 117 1.65 14.89 -12.59
N LEU A 118 0.92 15.09 -13.68
CA LEU A 118 0.37 14.05 -14.57
C LEU A 118 1.29 13.79 -15.76
N HIS A 119 1.94 14.86 -16.28
CA HIS A 119 2.74 14.84 -17.50
C HIS A 119 3.96 15.75 -17.37
N ASP A 120 4.95 15.56 -18.22
CA ASP A 120 6.16 16.39 -18.30
C ASP A 120 5.90 17.86 -18.68
N THR A 121 4.72 18.17 -19.19
CA THR A 121 4.29 19.53 -19.56
C THR A 121 3.67 20.32 -18.43
N ASP A 122 3.37 19.66 -17.30
CA ASP A 122 2.73 20.29 -16.15
C ASP A 122 3.69 21.25 -15.42
N ASP A 123 3.10 22.25 -14.75
CA ASP A 123 3.85 23.21 -13.94
C ASP A 123 4.43 22.49 -12.70
N PRO A 124 5.75 22.52 -12.51
CA PRO A 124 6.40 21.91 -11.34
C PRO A 124 6.10 22.64 -10.01
N ALA A 125 5.44 23.78 -10.00
CA ALA A 125 5.09 24.50 -8.77
C ALA A 125 4.26 23.63 -7.80
N THR A 126 3.46 22.71 -8.31
CA THR A 126 2.73 21.74 -7.49
C THR A 126 3.64 20.78 -6.73
N MET A 127 4.84 20.49 -7.26
CA MET A 127 5.82 19.65 -6.55
C MET A 127 6.42 20.40 -5.35
N HIS A 128 6.73 21.70 -5.48
CA HIS A 128 7.18 22.53 -4.34
C HIS A 128 6.09 22.63 -3.25
N LEU A 129 4.83 22.78 -3.65
CA LEU A 129 3.73 22.72 -2.69
C LEU A 129 3.67 21.37 -1.96
N LEU A 130 3.87 20.25 -2.67
CA LEU A 130 3.90 18.92 -2.05
C LEU A 130 5.12 18.73 -1.12
N GLU A 131 6.29 19.26 -1.46
CA GLU A 131 7.47 19.27 -0.58
C GLU A 131 7.10 19.86 0.79
N ARG A 132 6.45 21.03 0.80
CA ARG A 132 6.01 21.70 2.03
C ARG A 132 4.88 20.94 2.74
N ALA A 133 3.88 20.50 2.00
CA ALA A 133 2.73 19.81 2.57
C ALA A 133 3.12 18.48 3.21
N LEU A 134 3.86 17.61 2.50
CA LEU A 134 4.27 16.30 3.02
C LEU A 134 5.30 16.39 4.15
N SER A 135 6.01 17.52 4.27
CA SER A 135 6.93 17.74 5.37
C SER A 135 6.26 18.25 6.65
N THR A 136 5.02 18.75 6.56
CA THR A 136 4.35 19.41 7.68
C THR A 136 2.98 18.84 8.05
N LEU A 137 2.31 18.15 7.11
CA LEU A 137 0.94 17.67 7.27
C LEU A 137 0.94 16.12 7.35
N PRO A 138 0.58 15.56 8.51
CA PRO A 138 0.77 14.12 8.75
C PRO A 138 -0.18 13.19 7.99
N HIS A 139 -1.36 13.66 7.59
CA HIS A 139 -2.39 12.81 6.96
C HIS A 139 -2.49 13.00 5.46
N ILE A 140 -2.02 14.14 4.92
CA ILE A 140 -2.03 14.36 3.46
C ILE A 140 -1.18 13.32 2.77
N THR A 141 -1.77 12.65 1.78
CA THR A 141 -1.05 11.74 0.88
C THR A 141 -1.12 12.25 -0.55
N ALA A 142 -0.11 11.95 -1.35
CA ALA A 142 -0.03 12.39 -2.74
C ALA A 142 0.80 11.44 -3.61
N SER A 143 0.77 11.67 -4.91
CA SER A 143 1.56 10.90 -5.88
C SER A 143 2.04 11.78 -7.04
N THR A 144 2.82 11.18 -7.93
CA THR A 144 3.09 11.68 -9.28
C THR A 144 2.89 10.58 -10.30
N ILE A 145 2.64 10.95 -11.56
CA ILE A 145 2.55 9.98 -12.66
C ILE A 145 3.85 10.06 -13.47
N ILE A 146 4.68 9.03 -13.36
CA ILE A 146 6.00 8.95 -14.01
C ILE A 146 5.96 8.24 -15.36
N ALA A 147 4.86 7.58 -15.71
CA ALA A 147 4.61 7.03 -17.04
C ALA A 147 3.11 6.74 -17.24
N ASP A 148 2.65 6.91 -18.46
CA ASP A 148 1.31 6.56 -18.94
C ASP A 148 1.36 6.04 -20.39
N GLU A 149 0.24 6.03 -21.11
CA GLU A 149 0.18 5.61 -22.50
C GLU A 149 0.96 6.52 -23.46
N ALA A 150 1.27 7.76 -23.06
CA ALA A 150 2.10 8.67 -23.86
C ALA A 150 3.59 8.38 -23.73
N GLY A 151 3.98 7.59 -22.71
CA GLY A 151 5.36 7.17 -22.49
C GLY A 151 5.88 7.49 -21.08
N ILE A 152 7.21 7.54 -20.94
CA ILE A 152 7.90 7.82 -19.69
C ILE A 152 8.09 9.34 -19.53
N HIS A 153 7.75 9.86 -18.38
CA HIS A 153 7.79 11.28 -18.04
C HIS A 153 9.11 11.63 -17.32
N TRP A 154 10.18 11.84 -18.06
CA TRP A 154 11.52 12.01 -17.50
C TRP A 154 11.70 13.28 -16.64
N LYS A 155 11.01 14.38 -16.96
CA LYS A 155 11.04 15.58 -16.12
C LYS A 155 10.30 15.32 -14.80
N THR A 156 9.16 14.65 -14.87
CA THR A 156 8.40 14.26 -13.68
C THR A 156 9.21 13.32 -12.79
N ILE A 157 9.94 12.35 -13.38
CA ILE A 157 10.86 11.46 -12.63
C ILE A 157 11.88 12.27 -11.84
N ARG A 158 12.53 13.26 -12.48
CA ARG A 158 13.52 14.12 -11.81
C ARG A 158 12.89 14.91 -10.67
N ARG A 159 11.75 15.56 -10.90
CA ARG A 159 11.05 16.32 -9.86
C ARG A 159 10.55 15.41 -8.73
N THR A 160 10.20 14.18 -9.03
CA THR A 160 9.82 13.17 -8.04
C THR A 160 11.00 12.77 -7.15
N ALA A 161 12.19 12.59 -7.73
CA ALA A 161 13.40 12.31 -6.96
C ALA A 161 13.77 13.49 -6.04
N GLU A 162 13.73 14.71 -6.55
CA GLU A 162 13.97 15.93 -5.78
C GLU A 162 12.98 16.05 -4.59
N LEU A 163 11.67 15.84 -4.84
CA LEU A 163 10.64 15.87 -3.80
C LEU A 163 10.88 14.82 -2.71
N VAL A 164 11.16 13.56 -3.08
CA VAL A 164 11.37 12.48 -2.10
C VAL A 164 12.60 12.77 -1.23
N MET A 165 13.68 13.29 -1.83
CA MET A 165 14.86 13.73 -1.07
C MET A 165 14.52 14.87 -0.12
N TYR A 166 13.82 15.89 -0.60
CA TYR A 166 13.40 17.03 0.23
C TYR A 166 12.57 16.57 1.44
N VAL A 167 11.54 15.76 1.21
CA VAL A 167 10.66 15.25 2.28
C VAL A 167 11.43 14.39 3.28
N SER A 168 12.37 13.56 2.80
CA SER A 168 13.25 12.77 3.67
C SER A 168 14.11 13.67 4.58
N GLU A 169 14.63 14.76 4.04
CA GLU A 169 15.49 15.70 4.79
C GLU A 169 14.71 16.57 5.78
N HIS A 170 13.43 16.86 5.51
CA HIS A 170 12.61 17.79 6.28
C HIS A 170 11.57 17.12 7.18
N THR A 171 11.60 15.79 7.30
CA THR A 171 10.74 15.05 8.23
C THR A 171 11.57 14.20 9.19
N SER A 172 11.04 13.99 10.39
CA SER A 172 11.68 13.13 11.37
C SER A 172 11.85 11.72 10.81
N HIS A 173 13.08 11.20 10.81
CA HIS A 173 13.42 9.86 10.28
C HIS A 173 13.02 9.63 8.81
N GLY A 174 12.85 10.69 8.01
CA GLY A 174 12.39 10.58 6.63
C GLY A 174 10.93 10.10 6.46
N GLN A 175 10.15 10.09 7.55
CA GLN A 175 8.86 9.40 7.62
C GLN A 175 7.79 9.98 6.70
N GLY A 176 7.86 11.27 6.35
CA GLY A 176 6.92 11.90 5.41
C GLY A 176 6.91 11.25 4.02
N THR A 177 7.99 10.58 3.62
CA THR A 177 8.04 9.84 2.35
C THR A 177 7.08 8.66 2.29
N PHE A 178 6.59 8.16 3.43
CA PHE A 178 5.56 7.14 3.50
C PHE A 178 4.23 7.59 2.88
N ASN A 179 3.96 8.89 2.91
CA ASN A 179 2.74 9.50 2.37
C ASN A 179 2.81 9.83 0.87
N PHE A 180 3.88 9.41 0.18
CA PHE A 180 4.10 9.74 -1.22
C PHE A 180 4.51 8.52 -2.05
N THR A 181 4.10 8.46 -3.32
CA THR A 181 4.55 7.46 -4.27
C THR A 181 4.59 7.99 -5.71
N ALA A 182 5.55 7.51 -6.49
CA ALA A 182 5.48 7.62 -7.95
C ALA A 182 4.62 6.48 -8.52
N THR A 183 3.81 6.75 -9.53
CA THR A 183 2.99 5.74 -10.22
C THR A 183 3.28 5.73 -11.71
N ALA A 184 3.31 4.54 -12.30
CA ALA A 184 3.46 4.33 -13.73
C ALA A 184 2.33 3.45 -14.25
N MET A 185 1.69 3.82 -15.37
CA MET A 185 0.59 3.11 -16.01
C MET A 185 -0.64 2.86 -15.11
N LEU A 186 -0.71 3.51 -13.93
CA LEU A 186 -1.87 3.39 -13.04
C LEU A 186 -3.05 4.18 -13.61
N LYS A 187 -4.18 3.52 -13.73
CA LYS A 187 -5.43 4.16 -14.16
C LYS A 187 -6.06 4.94 -13.00
N PRO A 188 -6.91 5.95 -13.31
CA PRO A 188 -7.70 6.62 -12.29
C PRO A 188 -8.51 5.63 -11.43
N PHE A 189 -8.89 6.06 -10.23
CA PHE A 189 -9.80 5.37 -9.32
C PHE A 189 -9.21 4.15 -8.60
N ALA A 190 -7.90 4.12 -8.38
CA ALA A 190 -7.28 3.13 -7.51
C ALA A 190 -7.67 3.38 -6.03
N PRO A 191 -8.13 2.35 -5.28
CA PRO A 191 -8.52 2.53 -3.88
C PRO A 191 -7.33 2.58 -2.92
N PHE A 192 -6.14 2.19 -3.35
CA PHE A 192 -4.93 2.16 -2.53
C PHE A 192 -4.17 3.50 -2.55
N PHE A 193 -3.73 3.95 -1.39
CA PHE A 193 -2.91 5.14 -1.18
C PHE A 193 -1.44 4.79 -1.03
N PRO A 194 -0.54 5.74 -1.35
CA PRO A 194 -0.78 7.10 -1.88
C PRO A 194 -1.06 7.18 -3.39
N GLY A 195 -0.93 6.09 -4.15
CA GLY A 195 -1.04 6.06 -5.61
C GLY A 195 -2.48 6.14 -6.14
N SER A 196 -3.30 7.06 -5.61
CA SER A 196 -4.70 7.23 -6.01
C SER A 196 -4.94 8.57 -6.68
N TYR A 197 -5.75 8.61 -7.72
CA TYR A 197 -6.25 9.83 -8.33
C TYR A 197 -7.55 9.60 -9.07
N HIS A 198 -8.24 10.68 -9.42
CA HIS A 198 -9.42 10.59 -10.27
C HIS A 198 -9.50 11.74 -11.26
N THR A 199 -10.36 11.58 -12.25
CA THR A 199 -10.73 12.58 -13.23
C THR A 199 -12.26 12.71 -13.27
N GLY A 200 -12.76 13.85 -13.75
CA GLY A 200 -14.21 14.06 -13.92
C GLY A 200 -14.91 14.65 -12.70
N ALA A 201 -16.20 14.35 -12.58
CA ALA A 201 -17.10 15.09 -11.67
C ALA A 201 -17.04 14.65 -10.19
N GLY A 202 -16.43 13.51 -9.88
CA GLY A 202 -16.49 12.95 -8.53
C GLY A 202 -17.76 12.10 -8.29
N ARG A 203 -18.06 11.78 -6.99
CA ARG A 203 -19.19 10.94 -6.57
C ARG A 203 -19.09 9.48 -7.02
N GLN A 204 -17.87 8.96 -6.99
CA GLN A 204 -17.59 7.55 -7.21
C GLN A 204 -16.90 6.95 -5.98
N PHE A 205 -16.90 5.62 -5.86
CA PHE A 205 -16.13 4.92 -4.86
C PHE A 205 -15.65 3.55 -5.34
N ALA A 206 -14.56 3.09 -4.74
CA ALA A 206 -13.97 1.77 -4.98
C ALA A 206 -13.54 1.13 -3.67
N ILE A 207 -13.31 -0.19 -3.69
CA ILE A 207 -13.00 -1.00 -2.51
C ILE A 207 -11.67 -1.71 -2.74
N GLY A 208 -10.81 -1.74 -1.72
CA GLY A 208 -9.56 -2.50 -1.74
C GLY A 208 -9.48 -3.47 -0.56
N PHE A 209 -8.95 -4.67 -0.78
CA PHE A 209 -8.82 -5.70 0.24
C PHE A 209 -7.44 -5.71 0.93
N GLU A 210 -7.42 -6.25 2.15
CA GLU A 210 -6.26 -6.75 2.87
C GLU A 210 -6.49 -8.25 3.10
N GLY A 211 -5.81 -9.08 2.30
CA GLY A 211 -6.17 -10.49 2.18
C GLY A 211 -4.97 -11.45 2.17
N ALA A 212 -3.80 -11.07 2.68
CA ALA A 212 -2.65 -11.97 2.75
C ALA A 212 -2.92 -13.22 3.62
N ASN A 213 -3.87 -13.15 4.58
CA ASN A 213 -4.34 -14.31 5.33
C ASN A 213 -5.01 -15.36 4.42
N VAL A 214 -5.83 -14.94 3.44
CA VAL A 214 -6.46 -15.85 2.48
C VAL A 214 -5.40 -16.54 1.63
N VAL A 215 -4.41 -15.80 1.16
CA VAL A 215 -3.29 -16.37 0.41
C VAL A 215 -2.52 -17.39 1.25
N ARG A 216 -2.22 -17.05 2.50
CA ARG A 216 -1.50 -17.95 3.41
C ARG A 216 -2.25 -19.25 3.64
N ASP A 217 -3.56 -19.19 3.87
CA ASP A 217 -4.36 -20.39 4.16
C ASP A 217 -4.39 -21.32 2.93
N ILE A 218 -4.60 -20.79 1.73
CA ILE A 218 -4.57 -21.55 0.46
C ILE A 218 -3.15 -22.11 0.20
N PHE A 219 -2.13 -21.28 0.30
CA PHE A 219 -0.74 -21.68 0.03
C PHE A 219 -0.19 -22.71 1.04
N THR A 220 -0.70 -22.68 2.27
CA THR A 220 -0.37 -23.73 3.26
C THR A 220 -1.04 -25.05 2.89
N LYS A 221 -2.31 -25.00 2.47
CA LYS A 221 -3.08 -26.18 2.05
C LYS A 221 -2.49 -26.80 0.78
N ASP A 222 -2.18 -25.99 -0.23
CA ASP A 222 -1.80 -26.42 -1.57
C ASP A 222 -0.28 -26.33 -1.79
N LYS A 223 0.50 -26.50 -0.72
CA LYS A 223 1.96 -26.39 -0.73
C LYS A 223 2.59 -27.16 -1.89
N GLY A 224 3.35 -26.46 -2.74
CA GLY A 224 4.07 -27.05 -3.87
C GLY A 224 3.18 -27.51 -5.02
N SER A 225 1.88 -27.15 -5.03
CA SER A 225 0.92 -27.49 -6.10
C SER A 225 0.41 -26.22 -6.80
N PRO A 226 1.10 -25.71 -7.85
CA PRO A 226 0.78 -24.44 -8.49
C PRO A 226 -0.64 -24.38 -9.08
N GLU A 227 -1.10 -25.45 -9.70
CA GLU A 227 -2.42 -25.52 -10.33
C GLU A 227 -3.55 -25.49 -9.31
N ALA A 228 -3.42 -26.26 -8.22
CA ALA A 228 -4.38 -26.27 -7.12
C ALA A 228 -4.42 -24.91 -6.42
N ALA A 229 -3.25 -24.35 -6.09
CA ALA A 229 -3.13 -23.04 -5.46
C ALA A 229 -3.75 -21.91 -6.30
N LEU A 230 -3.56 -21.92 -7.62
CA LEU A 230 -4.17 -20.95 -8.54
C LEU A 230 -5.70 -21.09 -8.54
N ALA A 231 -6.22 -22.30 -8.66
CA ALA A 231 -7.66 -22.55 -8.71
C ALA A 231 -8.35 -22.16 -7.39
N ASP A 232 -7.81 -22.62 -6.27
CA ASP A 232 -8.41 -22.39 -4.95
C ASP A 232 -8.29 -20.93 -4.50
N LEU A 233 -7.16 -20.27 -4.81
CA LEU A 233 -7.00 -18.84 -4.53
C LEU A 233 -7.94 -17.99 -5.40
N THR A 234 -8.11 -18.33 -6.68
CA THR A 234 -9.08 -17.66 -7.56
C THR A 234 -10.49 -17.78 -7.02
N ALA A 235 -10.90 -18.97 -6.59
CA ALA A 235 -12.21 -19.20 -6.01
C ALA A 235 -12.42 -18.42 -4.70
N ALA A 236 -11.43 -18.43 -3.82
CA ALA A 236 -11.48 -17.71 -2.55
C ALA A 236 -11.58 -16.18 -2.76
N LEU A 237 -10.72 -15.60 -3.59
CA LEU A 237 -10.76 -14.16 -3.91
C LEU A 237 -12.07 -13.77 -4.61
N SER A 238 -12.56 -14.58 -5.53
CA SER A 238 -13.84 -14.33 -6.23
C SER A 238 -15.01 -14.30 -5.26
N LYS A 239 -15.04 -15.18 -4.27
CA LYS A 239 -16.07 -15.19 -3.23
C LYS A 239 -16.12 -13.85 -2.48
N HIS A 240 -14.96 -13.34 -2.04
CA HIS A 240 -14.91 -12.07 -1.30
C HIS A 240 -15.18 -10.87 -2.20
N ALA A 241 -14.69 -10.89 -3.43
CA ALA A 241 -14.98 -9.85 -4.42
C ALA A 241 -16.48 -9.78 -4.79
N SER A 242 -17.19 -10.91 -4.77
CA SER A 242 -18.65 -10.93 -4.97
C SER A 242 -19.39 -10.23 -3.83
N VAL A 243 -18.93 -10.39 -2.59
CA VAL A 243 -19.51 -9.64 -1.46
C VAL A 243 -19.25 -8.14 -1.62
N ALA A 244 -18.03 -7.76 -2.04
CA ALA A 244 -17.70 -6.35 -2.28
C ALA A 244 -18.56 -5.75 -3.40
N ALA A 245 -18.79 -6.48 -4.48
CA ALA A 245 -19.67 -6.05 -5.56
C ALA A 245 -21.12 -5.86 -5.07
N ALA A 246 -21.66 -6.84 -4.33
CA ALA A 246 -23.02 -6.75 -3.81
C ALA A 246 -23.21 -5.55 -2.85
N VAL A 247 -22.27 -5.32 -1.94
CA VAL A 247 -22.27 -4.17 -1.04
C VAL A 247 -22.16 -2.86 -1.84
N GLY A 248 -21.20 -2.81 -2.78
CA GLY A 248 -20.97 -1.61 -3.60
C GLY A 248 -22.17 -1.23 -4.45
N GLU A 249 -22.77 -2.19 -5.14
CA GLU A 249 -23.95 -2.00 -6.00
C GLU A 249 -25.18 -1.59 -5.20
N LYS A 250 -25.39 -2.20 -4.03
CA LYS A 250 -26.47 -1.83 -3.11
C LYS A 250 -26.39 -0.36 -2.72
N VAL A 251 -25.23 0.05 -2.19
CA VAL A 251 -25.04 1.46 -1.73
C VAL A 251 -25.08 2.43 -2.91
N ALA A 252 -24.55 2.05 -4.06
CA ALA A 252 -24.66 2.87 -5.28
C ALA A 252 -26.12 3.14 -5.67
N ALA A 253 -26.97 2.10 -5.65
CA ALA A 253 -28.40 2.23 -5.93
C ALA A 253 -29.13 3.10 -4.90
N GLU A 254 -28.78 3.01 -3.61
CA GLU A 254 -29.39 3.79 -2.52
C GLU A 254 -28.99 5.28 -2.56
N THR A 255 -27.76 5.59 -3.00
CA THR A 255 -27.15 6.93 -2.84
C THR A 255 -26.99 7.72 -4.13
N GLY A 256 -27.07 7.06 -5.28
CA GLY A 256 -26.76 7.65 -6.58
C GLY A 256 -25.25 7.90 -6.80
N TRP A 257 -24.38 7.36 -5.95
CA TRP A 257 -22.93 7.31 -6.19
C TRP A 257 -22.60 6.13 -7.12
N ALA A 258 -21.54 6.25 -7.91
CA ALA A 258 -21.13 5.16 -8.78
C ALA A 258 -20.12 4.23 -8.08
N TYR A 259 -20.47 2.95 -7.95
CA TYR A 259 -19.50 1.91 -7.57
C TYR A 259 -18.63 1.56 -8.78
N LEU A 260 -17.31 1.71 -8.62
CA LEU A 260 -16.37 1.52 -9.74
C LEU A 260 -15.78 0.11 -9.79
N GLY A 261 -15.83 -0.62 -8.70
CA GLY A 261 -15.28 -1.97 -8.63
C GLY A 261 -14.43 -2.21 -7.38
N VAL A 262 -13.80 -3.38 -7.36
CA VAL A 262 -12.92 -3.83 -6.29
C VAL A 262 -11.49 -3.98 -6.79
N ASP A 263 -10.52 -3.64 -5.98
CA ASP A 263 -9.14 -4.09 -6.12
C ASP A 263 -8.95 -5.33 -5.23
N PRO A 264 -8.93 -6.55 -5.78
CA PRO A 264 -8.83 -7.78 -5.00
C PRO A 264 -7.37 -8.12 -4.63
N THR A 265 -6.45 -7.18 -4.77
CA THR A 265 -5.07 -7.32 -4.28
C THR A 265 -5.06 -7.81 -2.83
N PRO A 266 -4.41 -8.93 -2.52
CA PRO A 266 -4.31 -9.42 -1.15
C PRO A 266 -3.21 -8.67 -0.38
N ALA A 267 -3.44 -7.37 -0.12
CA ALA A 267 -2.47 -6.53 0.58
C ALA A 267 -2.14 -7.12 1.96
N PRO A 268 -0.86 -7.13 2.37
CA PRO A 268 -0.45 -7.49 3.72
C PRO A 268 -0.51 -6.29 4.66
N LEU A 269 -0.50 -6.56 5.97
CA LEU A 269 -0.19 -5.60 7.01
C LEU A 269 0.27 -6.31 8.29
N GLY A 270 1.43 -5.92 8.80
CA GLY A 270 1.95 -6.42 10.07
C GLY A 270 2.25 -7.92 10.03
N ASP A 271 1.58 -8.65 10.90
CA ASP A 271 1.73 -10.10 11.01
C ASP A 271 0.84 -10.88 10.01
N VAL A 272 -0.05 -10.20 9.30
CA VAL A 272 -0.77 -10.75 8.15
C VAL A 272 0.12 -10.62 6.93
N SER A 273 1.12 -11.51 6.84
CA SER A 273 2.27 -11.41 5.95
C SER A 273 2.08 -12.14 4.64
N ILE A 274 2.31 -11.44 3.53
CA ILE A 274 2.37 -12.05 2.19
C ILE A 274 3.70 -12.80 1.99
N GLY A 275 4.78 -12.32 2.63
CA GLY A 275 6.05 -13.03 2.66
C GLY A 275 5.90 -14.42 3.30
N ALA A 276 5.22 -14.50 4.45
CA ALA A 276 4.95 -15.78 5.12
C ALA A 276 4.06 -16.71 4.29
N ALA A 277 3.08 -16.16 3.56
CA ALA A 277 2.25 -16.94 2.64
C ALA A 277 3.10 -17.59 1.52
N ILE A 278 4.00 -16.81 0.92
CA ILE A 278 4.91 -17.31 -0.14
C ILE A 278 5.88 -18.37 0.41
N GLU A 279 6.42 -18.18 1.62
CA GLU A 279 7.28 -19.19 2.27
C GLU A 279 6.52 -20.48 2.60
N ALA A 280 5.26 -20.37 3.02
CA ALA A 280 4.43 -21.56 3.27
C ALA A 280 4.24 -22.40 2.00
N PHE A 281 4.06 -21.75 0.83
CA PHE A 281 3.91 -22.42 -0.46
C PHE A 281 5.22 -23.04 -0.95
N THR A 282 6.31 -22.27 -0.92
CA THR A 282 7.59 -22.67 -1.51
C THR A 282 8.40 -23.60 -0.60
N GLY A 283 8.19 -23.52 0.72
CA GLY A 283 9.04 -24.17 1.71
C GLY A 283 10.44 -23.57 1.85
N ALA A 284 10.67 -22.38 1.28
CA ALA A 284 11.94 -21.66 1.28
C ALA A 284 11.73 -20.18 1.67
N LYS A 285 12.80 -19.50 2.08
CA LYS A 285 12.74 -18.08 2.44
C LYS A 285 12.29 -17.24 1.25
N PHE A 286 11.50 -16.19 1.52
CA PHE A 286 11.18 -15.18 0.52
C PHE A 286 12.47 -14.60 -0.07
N GLY A 287 12.51 -14.46 -1.38
CA GLY A 287 13.74 -14.10 -2.11
C GLY A 287 14.45 -15.31 -2.76
N SER A 288 14.19 -16.53 -2.27
CA SER A 288 14.74 -17.75 -2.87
C SER A 288 14.01 -18.13 -4.17
N SER A 289 14.61 -19.09 -4.91
CA SER A 289 13.96 -19.71 -6.07
C SER A 289 12.54 -20.22 -5.70
N GLY A 290 11.58 -19.95 -6.56
CA GLY A 290 10.14 -20.22 -6.30
C GLY A 290 9.34 -18.98 -5.92
N THR A 291 9.95 -17.94 -5.36
CA THR A 291 9.27 -16.67 -5.01
C THR A 291 8.59 -16.04 -6.23
N LEU A 292 9.27 -15.95 -7.37
CA LEU A 292 8.70 -15.43 -8.63
C LEU A 292 7.49 -16.24 -9.09
N THR A 293 7.54 -17.57 -8.98
CA THR A 293 6.44 -18.47 -9.34
C THR A 293 5.23 -18.23 -8.43
N ALA A 294 5.45 -18.13 -7.12
CA ALA A 294 4.38 -17.83 -6.16
C ALA A 294 3.76 -16.45 -6.42
N ALA A 295 4.58 -15.43 -6.71
CA ALA A 295 4.13 -14.10 -7.08
C ALA A 295 3.23 -14.11 -8.33
N ARG A 296 3.61 -14.90 -9.35
CA ARG A 296 2.79 -15.09 -10.55
C ARG A 296 1.47 -15.78 -10.25
N ILE A 297 1.45 -16.80 -9.40
CA ILE A 297 0.21 -17.51 -9.02
C ILE A 297 -0.77 -16.53 -8.38
N ILE A 298 -0.31 -15.75 -7.39
CA ILE A 298 -1.15 -14.76 -6.70
C ILE A 298 -1.72 -13.76 -7.71
N THR A 299 -0.88 -13.15 -8.54
CA THR A 299 -1.33 -12.16 -9.53
C THR A 299 -2.29 -12.77 -10.56
N SER A 300 -2.03 -14.01 -11.00
CA SER A 300 -2.93 -14.70 -11.93
C SER A 300 -4.29 -14.96 -11.30
N ALA A 301 -4.34 -15.38 -10.03
CA ALA A 301 -5.58 -15.57 -9.29
C ALA A 301 -6.37 -14.26 -9.14
N VAL A 302 -5.69 -13.16 -8.78
CA VAL A 302 -6.29 -11.82 -8.69
C VAL A 302 -6.89 -11.40 -10.04
N LYS A 303 -6.13 -11.55 -11.13
CA LYS A 303 -6.60 -11.19 -12.48
C LYS A 303 -7.75 -12.05 -12.98
N ALA A 304 -7.89 -13.27 -12.49
CA ALA A 304 -8.98 -14.19 -12.83
C ALA A 304 -10.28 -13.92 -12.06
N VAL A 305 -10.30 -13.03 -11.08
CA VAL A 305 -11.51 -12.61 -10.35
C VAL A 305 -12.49 -11.97 -11.35
N PRO A 306 -13.74 -12.47 -11.46
CA PRO A 306 -14.66 -12.04 -12.53
C PRO A 306 -15.36 -10.71 -12.26
N GLN A 307 -15.33 -10.19 -11.03
CA GLN A 307 -15.93 -8.91 -10.67
C GLN A 307 -15.19 -7.75 -11.31
N LYS A 308 -15.86 -6.62 -11.48
CA LYS A 308 -15.27 -5.40 -12.02
C LYS A 308 -14.06 -4.97 -11.16
N GLN A 309 -12.88 -5.00 -11.76
CA GLN A 309 -11.64 -4.67 -11.10
C GLN A 309 -11.20 -3.23 -11.37
N VAL A 310 -10.54 -2.63 -10.38
CA VAL A 310 -9.90 -1.30 -10.44
C VAL A 310 -8.52 -1.35 -9.78
N GLY A 311 -7.75 -0.29 -9.90
CA GLY A 311 -6.48 -0.14 -9.20
C GLY A 311 -5.38 -1.04 -9.73
N TYR A 312 -4.58 -1.60 -8.85
CA TYR A 312 -3.41 -2.43 -9.21
C TYR A 312 -3.80 -3.84 -9.61
N SER A 313 -4.69 -4.44 -8.85
CA SER A 313 -5.19 -5.81 -9.08
C SER A 313 -4.06 -6.83 -9.32
N GLY A 314 -3.22 -7.05 -8.31
CA GLY A 314 -2.10 -7.99 -8.37
C GLY A 314 -1.45 -8.21 -7.00
N LEU A 315 -0.28 -8.86 -6.96
CA LEU A 315 0.47 -9.03 -5.73
C LEU A 315 1.07 -7.68 -5.27
N MET A 316 1.03 -7.43 -3.97
CA MET A 316 1.67 -6.30 -3.28
C MET A 316 2.75 -6.82 -2.33
N VAL A 317 3.95 -6.22 -2.39
CA VAL A 317 5.13 -6.63 -1.60
C VAL A 317 5.73 -5.38 -0.93
N PRO A 318 5.07 -4.82 0.08
CA PRO A 318 5.58 -3.66 0.81
C PRO A 318 6.62 -4.11 1.83
N VAL A 319 7.88 -3.70 1.63
CA VAL A 319 9.02 -4.18 2.43
C VAL A 319 8.85 -3.85 3.90
N LEU A 320 8.42 -2.64 4.23
CA LEU A 320 8.32 -2.17 5.61
C LEU A 320 6.95 -2.38 6.26
N GLU A 321 5.88 -2.68 5.51
CA GLU A 321 4.54 -2.90 6.09
C GLU A 321 4.26 -4.38 6.42
N ASP A 322 5.14 -5.28 6.02
CA ASP A 322 5.07 -6.73 6.26
C ASP A 322 6.25 -7.16 7.13
N ARG A 323 5.99 -7.64 8.35
CA ARG A 323 7.03 -7.99 9.32
C ARG A 323 8.05 -8.99 8.74
N LEU A 324 7.58 -10.03 8.03
CA LEU A 324 8.50 -11.02 7.49
C LEU A 324 9.29 -10.48 6.30
N LEU A 325 8.69 -9.67 5.45
CA LEU A 325 9.44 -9.03 4.36
C LEU A 325 10.54 -8.11 4.91
N ALA A 326 10.26 -7.30 5.94
CA ALA A 326 11.28 -6.48 6.60
C ALA A 326 12.40 -7.34 7.20
N GLN A 327 12.08 -8.47 7.82
CA GLN A 327 13.07 -9.42 8.32
C GLN A 327 13.92 -10.01 7.18
N ARG A 328 13.31 -10.45 6.10
CA ARG A 328 14.03 -11.04 4.94
C ARG A 328 14.87 -10.00 4.21
N TRP A 329 14.43 -8.75 4.20
CA TRP A 329 15.24 -7.62 3.74
C TRP A 329 16.51 -7.49 4.60
N ALA A 330 16.39 -7.45 5.93
CA ALA A 330 17.54 -7.40 6.83
C ALA A 330 18.51 -8.59 6.64
N GLU A 331 17.98 -9.77 6.30
CA GLU A 331 18.75 -10.98 6.00
C GLU A 331 19.39 -10.96 4.59
N SER A 332 19.15 -9.92 3.80
CA SER A 332 19.64 -9.81 2.40
C SER A 332 19.21 -10.97 1.48
N THR A 333 18.04 -11.56 1.74
CA THR A 333 17.55 -12.65 0.87
C THR A 333 16.97 -12.14 -0.45
N TYR A 334 16.67 -10.84 -0.52
CA TYR A 334 16.25 -10.13 -1.73
C TYR A 334 16.67 -8.65 -1.64
N ASN A 335 16.57 -7.93 -2.75
CA ASN A 335 16.95 -6.54 -2.89
C ASN A 335 16.01 -5.82 -3.88
N VAL A 336 16.31 -4.57 -4.26
CA VAL A 336 15.53 -3.78 -5.24
C VAL A 336 15.41 -4.50 -6.57
N ASP A 337 16.52 -5.08 -7.10
CA ASP A 337 16.51 -5.80 -8.38
C ASP A 337 15.62 -7.04 -8.34
N SER A 338 15.62 -7.76 -7.21
CA SER A 338 14.72 -8.89 -6.99
C SER A 338 13.26 -8.44 -7.03
N LEU A 339 12.92 -7.30 -6.40
CA LEU A 339 11.57 -6.73 -6.41
C LEU A 339 11.17 -6.26 -7.82
N LEU A 340 12.08 -5.66 -8.59
CA LEU A 340 11.83 -5.32 -9.99
C LEU A 340 11.58 -6.58 -10.83
N ALA A 341 12.34 -7.64 -10.62
CA ALA A 341 12.09 -8.93 -11.28
C ALA A 341 10.71 -9.50 -10.89
N TYR A 342 10.34 -9.47 -9.61
CA TYR A 342 8.99 -9.89 -9.17
C TYR A 342 7.92 -8.96 -9.75
N SER A 343 8.21 -7.67 -9.90
CA SER A 343 7.29 -6.70 -10.51
C SER A 343 6.99 -7.01 -11.98
N ALA A 344 7.79 -7.80 -12.67
CA ALA A 344 7.43 -8.31 -14.00
C ALA A 344 6.18 -9.20 -13.97
N VAL A 345 5.92 -9.89 -12.88
CA VAL A 345 4.79 -10.82 -12.71
C VAL A 345 3.80 -10.42 -11.60
N CYS A 346 4.16 -9.48 -10.71
CA CYS A 346 3.30 -8.95 -9.66
C CYS A 346 2.54 -7.68 -10.11
N GLY A 347 1.79 -7.03 -9.22
CA GLY A 347 0.84 -5.97 -9.58
C GLY A 347 1.17 -4.58 -9.09
N THR A 348 2.13 -4.37 -8.18
CA THR A 348 2.26 -3.08 -7.49
C THR A 348 3.62 -2.40 -7.59
N GLY A 349 4.69 -3.09 -7.97
CA GLY A 349 6.03 -2.47 -8.11
C GLY A 349 6.84 -2.49 -6.82
N LEU A 350 7.58 -1.41 -6.59
CA LEU A 350 8.40 -1.17 -5.41
C LEU A 350 7.57 -0.46 -4.34
N ASP A 351 7.41 -1.07 -3.18
CA ASP A 351 6.56 -0.51 -2.14
C ASP A 351 7.26 -0.49 -0.78
N THR A 352 7.26 0.68 -0.13
CA THR A 352 7.95 0.97 1.14
C THR A 352 9.40 0.50 1.19
N ILE A 353 10.19 0.95 0.20
CA ILE A 353 11.60 0.52 0.05
C ILE A 353 12.49 1.38 0.93
N PRO A 354 13.14 0.82 1.96
CA PRO A 354 14.08 1.55 2.79
C PRO A 354 15.39 1.80 2.04
N LEU A 355 15.81 3.06 1.99
CA LEU A 355 17.02 3.47 1.28
C LEU A 355 17.97 4.23 2.21
N PRO A 356 19.29 4.11 2.02
CA PRO A 356 20.25 4.93 2.77
C PRO A 356 20.09 6.41 2.41
N GLY A 357 20.35 7.30 3.36
CA GLY A 357 20.19 8.74 3.20
C GLY A 357 21.26 9.42 2.33
N ASP A 358 22.32 8.68 1.97
CA ASP A 358 23.36 9.12 1.05
C ASP A 358 23.09 8.74 -0.41
N ILE A 359 21.89 8.22 -0.72
CA ILE A 359 21.45 8.01 -2.10
C ILE A 359 21.41 9.34 -2.85
N SER A 360 21.97 9.37 -4.07
CA SER A 360 21.89 10.59 -4.89
C SER A 360 20.55 10.71 -5.63
N PRO A 361 20.14 11.95 -5.98
CA PRO A 361 18.96 12.15 -6.83
C PRO A 361 19.02 11.34 -8.15
N GLU A 362 20.18 11.25 -8.77
CA GLU A 362 20.38 10.51 -10.02
C GLU A 362 20.25 8.98 -9.83
N GLN A 363 20.62 8.45 -8.67
CA GLN A 363 20.36 7.04 -8.33
C GLN A 363 18.86 6.80 -8.18
N MET A 364 18.16 7.71 -7.51
CA MET A 364 16.72 7.62 -7.34
C MET A 364 15.97 7.75 -8.68
N GLU A 365 16.40 8.68 -9.55
CA GLU A 365 15.88 8.82 -10.93
C GLU A 365 16.01 7.49 -11.71
N ARG A 366 17.14 6.78 -11.57
CA ARG A 366 17.32 5.47 -12.21
C ARG A 366 16.33 4.43 -11.72
N ILE A 367 16.09 4.35 -10.40
CA ILE A 367 15.10 3.41 -9.83
C ILE A 367 13.70 3.74 -10.36
N PHE A 368 13.29 5.01 -10.37
CA PHE A 368 12.00 5.42 -10.94
C PHE A 368 11.93 5.12 -12.45
N GLY A 369 13.03 5.34 -13.18
CA GLY A 369 13.14 5.02 -14.60
C GLY A 369 12.97 3.52 -14.90
N ASP A 370 13.53 2.64 -14.06
CA ASP A 370 13.39 1.19 -14.17
C ASP A 370 11.95 0.75 -13.93
N VAL A 371 11.27 1.31 -12.91
CA VAL A 371 9.85 1.05 -12.66
C VAL A 371 9.00 1.53 -13.83
N ALA A 372 9.24 2.73 -14.35
CA ALA A 372 8.52 3.28 -15.51
C ALA A 372 8.74 2.42 -16.77
N SER A 373 9.97 1.99 -17.02
CA SER A 373 10.33 1.13 -18.15
C SER A 373 9.64 -0.22 -18.07
N LEU A 374 9.60 -0.82 -16.88
CA LEU A 374 8.93 -2.10 -16.66
C LEU A 374 7.41 -1.97 -16.82
N ALA A 375 6.82 -0.91 -16.26
CA ALA A 375 5.38 -0.63 -16.34
C ALA A 375 4.92 -0.42 -17.80
N THR A 376 5.63 0.40 -18.56
CA THR A 376 5.33 0.67 -19.96
C THR A 376 5.52 -0.57 -20.84
N LYS A 377 6.59 -1.34 -20.63
CA LYS A 377 6.85 -2.60 -21.37
C LYS A 377 5.68 -3.58 -21.25
N TRP A 378 5.08 -3.70 -20.09
CA TRP A 378 4.01 -4.67 -19.82
C TRP A 378 2.61 -4.05 -19.78
N SER A 379 2.48 -2.75 -20.04
CA SER A 379 1.21 -1.99 -19.96
C SER A 379 0.45 -2.29 -18.66
N LYS A 380 1.17 -2.25 -17.52
CA LYS A 380 0.62 -2.63 -16.21
C LYS A 380 0.89 -1.57 -15.16
N PRO A 381 -0.02 -1.35 -14.20
CA PRO A 381 0.19 -0.40 -13.13
C PRO A 381 1.34 -0.86 -12.21
N LEU A 382 2.29 0.03 -11.96
CA LEU A 382 3.31 -0.10 -10.94
C LEU A 382 3.44 1.20 -10.15
N SER A 383 3.95 1.10 -8.93
CA SER A 383 4.32 2.25 -8.12
C SER A 383 5.75 2.10 -7.60
N ALA A 384 6.32 3.21 -7.14
CA ALA A 384 7.58 3.23 -6.43
C ALA A 384 7.43 4.17 -5.22
N ARG A 385 7.35 3.58 -4.02
CA ARG A 385 7.35 4.27 -2.74
C ARG A 385 8.71 4.05 -2.09
N LEU A 386 9.60 5.03 -2.29
CA LEU A 386 10.99 4.99 -1.85
C LEU A 386 11.13 5.81 -0.57
N GLN A 387 11.81 5.25 0.43
CA GLN A 387 11.94 5.84 1.76
C GLN A 387 13.42 5.99 2.14
N PRO A 388 14.12 7.00 1.60
CA PRO A 388 15.46 7.35 2.06
C PRO A 388 15.41 7.90 3.49
N ILE A 389 16.39 7.58 4.31
CA ILE A 389 16.46 8.01 5.72
C ILE A 389 17.71 8.82 5.92
N ARG A 390 17.53 10.13 6.11
CA ARG A 390 18.63 11.06 6.37
C ARG A 390 19.55 10.56 7.48
N ASP A 391 20.84 10.82 7.32
CA ASP A 391 21.90 10.48 8.29
C ASP A 391 22.11 8.96 8.54
N LYS A 392 21.43 8.10 7.79
CA LYS A 392 21.60 6.65 7.82
C LYS A 392 22.38 6.16 6.59
N LYS A 393 23.22 5.16 6.82
CA LYS A 393 24.09 4.55 5.80
C LYS A 393 23.79 3.06 5.64
N PRO A 394 24.28 2.42 4.59
CA PRO A 394 24.23 0.96 4.48
C PRO A 394 24.80 0.28 5.73
N GLY A 395 24.06 -0.67 6.28
CA GLY A 395 24.35 -1.36 7.54
C GLY A 395 23.64 -0.81 8.76
N ASP A 396 23.16 0.44 8.72
CA ASP A 396 22.36 1.02 9.81
C ASP A 396 20.95 0.43 9.86
N GLN A 397 20.34 0.50 11.05
CA GLN A 397 18.91 0.18 11.21
C GLN A 397 18.07 1.41 10.86
N THR A 398 16.94 1.18 10.18
CA THR A 398 15.89 2.20 10.08
C THR A 398 15.32 2.48 11.46
N ASP A 399 14.71 3.64 11.65
CA ASP A 399 14.18 4.07 12.95
C ASP A 399 12.83 4.79 12.81
N PHE A 400 12.03 4.37 11.84
CA PHE A 400 10.66 4.84 11.66
C PHE A 400 9.85 4.67 12.95
N GLN A 401 8.98 5.63 13.23
CA GLN A 401 8.11 5.64 14.40
C GLN A 401 6.63 5.38 14.03
N ASP A 402 6.33 5.28 12.75
CA ASP A 402 4.99 4.95 12.27
C ASP A 402 4.63 3.51 12.67
N PRO A 403 3.44 3.28 13.28
CA PRO A 403 3.03 1.96 13.76
C PRO A 403 2.82 0.93 12.64
N TYR A 404 2.74 1.36 11.39
CA TYR A 404 2.60 0.48 10.24
C TYR A 404 3.94 0.05 9.63
N LEU A 405 5.07 0.67 10.05
CA LEU A 405 6.40 0.40 9.50
C LEU A 405 7.25 -0.46 10.44
N PHE A 406 7.83 -1.52 9.92
CA PHE A 406 8.78 -2.38 10.63
C PHE A 406 10.20 -1.97 10.28
N ASN A 407 10.97 -1.67 11.32
CA ASN A 407 12.37 -1.29 11.14
C ASN A 407 13.22 -2.47 10.67
N THR A 408 14.17 -2.18 9.77
CA THR A 408 15.02 -3.16 9.10
C THR A 408 16.41 -2.57 8.83
N THR A 409 17.33 -3.37 8.31
CA THR A 409 18.69 -2.94 7.93
C THR A 409 18.69 -2.26 6.57
N LEU A 410 19.38 -1.13 6.44
CA LEU A 410 19.61 -0.47 5.16
C LEU A 410 20.71 -1.21 4.36
N HIS A 411 20.51 -1.36 3.06
CA HIS A 411 21.47 -1.96 2.16
C HIS A 411 22.08 -0.95 1.20
N ALA A 412 23.35 -1.20 0.82
CA ALA A 412 23.95 -0.47 -0.28
C ALA A 412 23.19 -0.76 -1.57
N LEU A 413 23.00 0.27 -2.38
CA LEU A 413 22.53 0.11 -3.75
C LEU A 413 23.73 -0.21 -4.66
N PRO A 414 23.56 -1.06 -5.68
CA PRO A 414 24.62 -1.37 -6.63
C PRO A 414 24.99 -0.17 -7.51
#